data_b534845e0f0ae3ef9ddb3ac8b6192a8e
#
_entry.id   b534845e0f0ae3ef9ddb3ac8b6192a8e
#
_cell.length_a   1.000
_cell.length_b   1.000
_cell.length_c   1.000
_cell.angle_alpha   90.00
_cell.angle_beta   90.00
_cell.angle_gamma   90.00
#
_symmetry.space_group_name_H-M   'P 1'
#
loop_
_entity.id
_entity.type
_entity.pdbx_description
1 polymer ?
#
loop_
_entity_poly.entity_id
_entity_poly.type
_entity_poly.pdbx_seq_one_letter_code
_entity_poly.pdbx_strand_id
1 'polypeptide(L)'
;MPTEVQEETFTLEEVLAGLKEMHRLILWNDDHNTFDHVIHCMMKYLDYTEAQAQKIAWKVHNEGKCAVLEGSFTEMEIYRKILQQEGLTVSVE
;
A
#
# COMPACT_ATOMS: atom_id res chain seq x y z
N MET A 1 -11.15 -27.96 17.22
CA MET A 1 -10.52 -28.05 16.77
C MET A 1 -9.92 -27.61 16.39
N PRO A 2 -9.74 -27.42 16.15
CA PRO A 2 -9.21 -27.05 15.52
C PRO A 2 -8.57 -27.09 14.88
N THR A 3 -8.20 -27.03 14.95
CA THR A 3 -7.56 -27.16 14.30
C THR A 3 -7.56 -27.44 13.12
N GLU A 4 -8.14 -27.75 12.76
CA GLU A 4 -8.30 -28.05 11.56
C GLU A 4 -7.75 -27.15 10.69
N VAL A 5 -7.65 -26.17 11.17
CA VAL A 5 -7.05 -25.22 10.42
C VAL A 5 -5.84 -25.69 9.82
N GLN A 6 -5.20 -26.42 10.54
CA GLN A 6 -4.02 -26.85 10.09
C GLN A 6 -4.15 -27.67 8.97
N GLU A 7 -5.31 -28.12 8.79
CA GLU A 7 -5.47 -28.92 7.71
C GLU A 7 -5.46 -28.15 6.52
N GLU A 8 -5.34 -26.90 6.58
CA GLU A 8 -5.31 -26.19 5.41
C GLU A 8 -4.01 -26.32 4.78
N THR A 9 -3.89 -27.28 3.95
CA THR A 9 -2.73 -27.35 3.07
C THR A 9 -3.21 -26.85 1.76
N PHE A 10 -2.46 -25.97 1.14
CA PHE A 10 -2.85 -25.43 -0.15
C PHE A 10 -2.16 -26.18 -1.26
N THR A 11 -2.83 -26.35 -2.40
CA THR A 11 -2.19 -26.89 -3.59
C THR A 11 -1.30 -25.78 -4.16
N LEU A 12 -0.39 -26.18 -5.04
CA LEU A 12 0.47 -25.20 -5.69
C LEU A 12 -0.39 -24.21 -6.47
N GLU A 13 -1.46 -24.69 -7.11
CA GLU A 13 -2.33 -23.80 -7.85
C GLU A 13 -2.97 -22.74 -6.97
N GLU A 14 -3.41 -23.13 -5.78
CA GLU A 14 -4.01 -22.19 -4.86
C GLU A 14 -3.00 -21.16 -4.38
N VAL A 15 -1.77 -21.58 -4.13
CA VAL A 15 -0.73 -20.66 -3.72
C VAL A 15 -0.43 -19.67 -4.82
N LEU A 16 -0.31 -20.14 -6.06
CA LEU A 16 -0.04 -19.26 -7.18
C LEU A 16 -1.19 -18.30 -7.43
N ALA A 17 -2.43 -18.76 -7.27
CA ALA A 17 -3.58 -17.86 -7.41
C ALA A 17 -3.57 -16.78 -6.36
N GLY A 18 -3.23 -17.15 -5.12
CA GLY A 18 -3.14 -16.15 -4.05
C GLY A 18 -2.07 -15.12 -4.33
N LEU A 19 -0.95 -15.54 -4.89
CA LEU A 19 0.11 -14.60 -5.23
C LEU A 19 -0.35 -13.67 -6.36
N LYS A 20 -1.14 -14.18 -7.29
CA LYS A 20 -1.65 -13.35 -8.38
C LYS A 20 -2.66 -12.34 -7.87
N GLU A 21 -3.26 -12.60 -6.70
CA GLU A 21 -4.24 -11.69 -6.15
C GLU A 21 -3.60 -10.62 -5.28
N MET A 22 -2.30 -10.60 -5.17
CA MET A 22 -1.63 -9.53 -4.44
C MET A 22 -1.72 -8.25 -5.23
N HIS A 23 -2.11 -7.20 -4.56
CA HIS A 23 -2.27 -5.89 -5.15
C HIS A 23 -1.36 -4.89 -4.46
N ARG A 24 -1.11 -3.78 -5.10
CA ARG A 24 -0.25 -2.75 -4.55
C ARG A 24 -0.96 -1.42 -4.55
N LEU A 25 -0.68 -0.65 -3.53
CA LEU A 25 -1.17 0.72 -3.45
C LEU A 25 -0.07 1.62 -3.98
N ILE A 26 -0.38 2.37 -5.01
CA ILE A 26 0.60 3.23 -5.68
C ILE A 26 0.31 4.68 -5.34
N LEU A 27 1.31 5.36 -4.83
CA LEU A 27 1.23 6.79 -4.54
C LEU A 27 1.89 7.51 -5.71
N TRP A 28 1.15 8.44 -6.31
CA TRP A 28 1.61 9.17 -7.49
C TRP A 28 1.99 10.58 -7.13
N ASN A 29 2.99 11.11 -7.82
CA ASN A 29 3.37 12.50 -7.67
C ASN A 29 2.26 13.38 -8.22
N ASP A 30 2.03 14.49 -7.55
CA ASP A 30 1.14 15.53 -8.06
C ASP A 30 1.75 16.86 -7.66
N ASP A 31 1.13 17.97 -8.10
CA ASP A 31 1.70 19.28 -7.88
C ASP A 31 0.99 20.05 -6.78
N HIS A 32 0.12 19.42 -5.99
CA HIS A 32 -0.56 20.12 -4.91
C HIS A 32 -0.33 19.50 -3.54
N ASN A 33 0.36 18.38 -3.42
CA ASN A 33 0.70 17.83 -2.12
C ASN A 33 2.15 18.14 -1.77
N THR A 34 2.39 18.64 -0.55
CA THR A 34 3.73 18.94 -0.11
C THR A 34 4.43 17.67 0.36
N PHE A 35 5.76 17.73 0.43
CA PHE A 35 6.55 16.65 1.00
C PHE A 35 6.08 16.36 2.41
N ASP A 36 5.89 17.42 3.22
CA ASP A 36 5.51 17.24 4.61
C ASP A 36 4.17 16.54 4.74
N HIS A 37 3.23 16.85 3.88
CA HIS A 37 1.91 16.22 3.93
C HIS A 37 2.02 14.73 3.57
N VAL A 38 2.81 14.40 2.55
CA VAL A 38 3.01 13.01 2.18
C VAL A 38 3.66 12.23 3.31
N ILE A 39 4.70 12.81 3.92
CA ILE A 39 5.40 12.20 5.04
C ILE A 39 4.43 11.96 6.20
N HIS A 40 3.63 12.97 6.52
CA HIS A 40 2.65 12.88 7.60
C HIS A 40 1.67 11.73 7.34
N CYS A 41 1.15 11.62 6.12
CA CYS A 41 0.19 10.57 5.79
C CYS A 41 0.81 9.18 5.86
N MET A 42 2.04 9.04 5.38
CA MET A 42 2.72 7.75 5.42
C MET A 42 2.96 7.30 6.87
N MET A 43 3.30 8.23 7.74
CA MET A 43 3.51 7.91 9.14
C MET A 43 2.18 7.63 9.86
N LYS A 44 1.18 8.44 9.59
CA LYS A 44 -0.09 8.35 10.33
C LYS A 44 -0.91 7.13 9.91
N TYR A 45 -0.99 6.86 8.62
CA TYR A 45 -1.90 5.83 8.14
C TYR A 45 -1.22 4.52 7.78
N LEU A 46 0.04 4.55 7.38
CA LEU A 46 0.74 3.34 6.99
C LEU A 46 1.80 2.92 8.01
N ASP A 47 1.91 3.69 9.09
CA ASP A 47 2.79 3.34 10.21
C ASP A 47 4.27 3.27 9.84
N TYR A 48 4.67 4.01 8.83
CA TYR A 48 6.09 4.10 8.48
C TYR A 48 6.80 5.04 9.46
N THR A 49 8.09 4.80 9.66
CA THR A 49 8.91 5.73 10.42
C THR A 49 9.13 6.99 9.59
N GLU A 50 9.58 8.05 10.24
CA GLU A 50 9.84 9.30 9.53
C GLU A 50 10.87 9.09 8.43
N ALA A 51 11.93 8.34 8.70
CA ALA A 51 12.97 8.07 7.70
C ALA A 51 12.40 7.32 6.50
N GLN A 52 11.54 6.33 6.75
CA GLN A 52 10.91 5.58 5.68
C GLN A 52 9.96 6.46 4.88
N ALA A 53 9.18 7.28 5.57
CA ALA A 53 8.23 8.17 4.93
C ALA A 53 8.95 9.21 4.07
N GLN A 54 10.10 9.70 4.53
CA GLN A 54 10.90 10.65 3.75
C GLN A 54 11.41 9.99 2.47
N LYS A 55 11.84 8.74 2.55
CA LYS A 55 12.29 8.02 1.36
C LYS A 55 11.17 7.85 0.35
N ILE A 56 9.97 7.55 0.84
CA ILE A 56 8.81 7.39 -0.02
C ILE A 56 8.49 8.72 -0.72
N ALA A 57 8.44 9.79 0.05
CA ALA A 57 8.12 11.11 -0.50
C ALA A 57 9.14 11.53 -1.56
N TRP A 58 10.41 11.26 -1.28
CA TRP A 58 11.48 11.58 -2.21
C TRP A 58 11.34 10.77 -3.50
N LYS A 59 11.05 9.48 -3.36
CA LYS A 59 10.91 8.60 -4.51
C LYS A 59 9.73 9.00 -5.37
N VAL A 60 8.61 9.32 -4.75
CA VAL A 60 7.41 9.76 -5.48
C VAL A 60 7.74 11.04 -6.25
N HIS A 61 8.40 11.99 -5.60
CA HIS A 61 8.70 13.26 -6.23
C HIS A 61 9.66 13.08 -7.41
N ASN A 62 10.67 12.25 -7.26
CA ASN A 62 11.72 12.13 -8.28
C ASN A 62 11.43 11.09 -9.35
N GLU A 63 10.68 10.04 -9.01
CA GLU A 63 10.41 8.97 -9.97
C GLU A 63 8.97 8.97 -10.47
N GLY A 64 8.13 9.82 -9.91
CA GLY A 64 6.76 9.96 -10.37
C GLY A 64 5.75 9.09 -9.61
N LYS A 65 6.18 7.99 -9.02
CA LYS A 65 5.29 7.11 -8.27
C LYS A 65 6.10 6.17 -7.38
N CYS A 66 5.41 5.58 -6.42
CA CYS A 66 6.03 4.59 -5.54
C CYS A 66 4.95 3.66 -5.02
N ALA A 67 5.22 2.36 -5.05
CA ALA A 67 4.33 1.39 -4.39
C ALA A 67 4.60 1.51 -2.89
N VAL A 68 3.58 1.81 -2.12
CA VAL A 68 3.74 2.07 -0.70
C VAL A 68 3.19 0.96 0.19
N LEU A 69 2.38 0.07 -0.36
CA LEU A 69 1.78 -1.00 0.43
C LEU A 69 1.39 -2.14 -0.48
N GLU A 70 1.39 -3.37 0.04
CA GLU A 70 0.95 -4.54 -0.71
C GLU A 70 -0.02 -5.34 0.14
N GLY A 71 -0.95 -5.97 -0.48
CA GLY A 71 -1.92 -6.81 0.22
C GLY A 71 -3.09 -7.17 -0.68
N SER A 72 -4.20 -7.54 -0.07
CA SER A 72 -5.38 -7.92 -0.82
C SER A 72 -6.00 -6.69 -1.49
N PHE A 73 -6.78 -6.91 -2.51
CA PHE A 73 -7.46 -5.83 -3.20
C PHE A 73 -8.33 -5.04 -2.22
N THR A 74 -9.06 -5.73 -1.36
CA THR A 74 -9.93 -5.08 -0.40
C THR A 74 -9.15 -4.18 0.55
N GLU A 75 -8.02 -4.66 1.07
CA GLU A 75 -7.19 -3.85 1.95
C GLU A 75 -6.64 -2.63 1.22
N MET A 76 -6.16 -2.83 0.02
CA MET A 76 -5.58 -1.70 -0.73
C MET A 76 -6.65 -0.66 -1.06
N GLU A 77 -7.88 -1.10 -1.34
CA GLU A 77 -8.98 -0.17 -1.59
C GLU A 77 -9.35 0.63 -0.34
N ILE A 78 -9.29 0.02 0.82
CA ILE A 78 -9.55 0.73 2.07
C ILE A 78 -8.52 1.84 2.26
N TYR A 79 -7.24 1.52 2.08
CA TYR A 79 -6.18 2.51 2.22
C TYR A 79 -6.26 3.57 1.12
N ARG A 80 -6.63 3.16 -0.09
CA ARG A 80 -6.80 4.12 -1.18
C ARG A 80 -7.82 5.19 -0.80
N LYS A 81 -8.96 4.76 -0.24
CA LYS A 81 -10.00 5.70 0.14
C LYS A 81 -9.52 6.63 1.25
N ILE A 82 -8.81 6.10 2.23
CA ILE A 82 -8.30 6.89 3.34
C ILE A 82 -7.35 7.97 2.82
N LEU A 83 -6.40 7.56 1.97
CA LEU A 83 -5.40 8.50 1.48
C LEU A 83 -5.98 9.51 0.50
N GLN A 84 -6.98 9.10 -0.28
CA GLN A 84 -7.66 10.05 -1.15
C GLN A 84 -8.39 11.12 -0.35
N GLN A 85 -8.95 10.75 0.79
CA GLN A 85 -9.60 11.75 1.64
C GLN A 85 -8.60 12.76 2.18
N GLU A 86 -7.32 12.38 2.25
CA GLU A 86 -6.27 13.29 2.67
C GLU A 86 -5.72 14.09 1.49
N GLY A 87 -6.28 13.92 0.31
CA GLY A 87 -5.87 14.67 -0.86
C GLY A 87 -4.76 14.03 -1.69
N LEU A 88 -4.32 12.83 -1.32
CA LEU A 88 -3.24 12.17 -2.06
C LEU A 88 -3.78 11.53 -3.33
N THR A 89 -2.92 11.40 -4.32
CA THR A 89 -3.24 10.75 -5.59
C THR A 89 -2.76 9.31 -5.51
N VAL A 90 -3.67 8.37 -5.37
CA VAL A 90 -3.34 6.96 -5.16
C VAL A 90 -4.18 6.07 -6.05
N SER A 91 -3.64 4.91 -6.39
CA SER A 91 -4.36 3.91 -7.16
C SER A 91 -3.98 2.52 -6.67
N VAL A 92 -4.78 1.52 -7.03
CA VAL A 92 -4.49 0.13 -6.71
C VAL A 92 -4.16 -0.58 -8.01
N GLU A 93 -3.07 -1.33 -7.99
CA GLU A 93 -2.67 -2.13 -9.15
C GLU A 93 -2.77 -3.61 -8.86
#